data_470a7bbb6e40f54b2ccd20044a9ed7e6
#
_entry.id   470a7bbb6e40f54b2ccd20044a9ed7e6
#
_cell.length_a   1.000
_cell.length_b   1.000
_cell.length_c   1.000
_cell.angle_alpha   90.00
_cell.angle_beta   90.00
_cell.angle_gamma   90.00
#
_symmetry.space_group_name_H-M   'P 1'
#
loop_
_entity.id
_entity.type
_entity.pdbx_description
1 polymer ?
#
loop_
_entity_poly.entity_id
_entity_poly.type
_entity_poly.pdbx_seq_one_letter_code
_entity_poly.pdbx_strand_id
1 'polypeptide(L)'
;MPDEKNLVRSLTVDIAAPAELVWSVLIDLERYPQWNPFTVKVESSLRLGEPVNLYLPDPARPGELVHVIEELVAFDPQRLLSWEMFSSASNPDAARRDQVIEATGPASCRYYTTDLFLGPTADQVMALHGPWVKQGFDAVALAVKARAESLFAAGR
;
A
#
# COMPACT_ATOMS: atom_id res chain seq x y z
N MET A 1 22.69 2.26 0.09
CA MET A 1 21.62 3.21 0.44
C MET A 1 20.56 3.19 -0.65
N PRO A 2 19.29 3.04 -0.29
CA PRO A 2 18.24 3.20 -1.28
C PRO A 2 18.32 4.60 -1.90
N ASP A 3 18.02 4.68 -3.18
CA ASP A 3 17.99 5.96 -3.87
C ASP A 3 16.66 6.65 -3.56
N GLU A 4 16.69 7.58 -2.63
CA GLU A 4 15.48 8.24 -2.13
C GLU A 4 14.80 9.15 -3.17
N LYS A 5 15.50 9.53 -4.25
CA LYS A 5 14.89 10.36 -5.30
C LYS A 5 13.70 9.70 -5.98
N ASN A 6 13.67 8.38 -5.98
CA ASN A 6 12.60 7.58 -6.61
C ASN A 6 11.72 6.89 -5.57
N LEU A 7 11.76 7.38 -4.33
CA LEU A 7 10.95 6.87 -3.23
C LEU A 7 9.79 7.83 -2.94
N VAL A 8 8.57 7.31 -2.99
CA VAL A 8 7.39 7.98 -2.48
C VAL A 8 7.10 7.42 -1.09
N ARG A 9 6.90 8.29 -0.12
CA ARG A 9 6.57 7.89 1.25
C ARG A 9 5.33 8.65 1.72
N SER A 10 4.37 7.91 2.27
CA SER A 10 3.17 8.52 2.86
C SER A 10 3.48 9.25 4.16
N LEU A 11 2.50 9.99 4.64
CA LEU A 11 2.48 10.43 6.04
C LEU A 11 2.69 9.22 6.95
N THR A 12 3.43 9.40 8.03
CA THR A 12 3.45 8.43 9.12
C THR A 12 2.33 8.79 10.08
N VAL A 13 1.40 7.86 10.30
CA VAL A 13 0.26 8.11 11.19
C VAL A 13 0.42 7.31 12.48
N ASP A 14 0.11 7.97 13.59
CA ASP A 14 -0.02 7.29 14.89
C ASP A 14 -1.44 6.78 15.01
N ILE A 15 -1.59 5.49 15.34
CA ILE A 15 -2.87 4.81 15.38
C ILE A 15 -3.16 4.35 16.80
N ALA A 16 -4.30 4.76 17.36
CA ALA A 16 -4.78 4.34 18.67
C ALA A 16 -5.51 3.01 18.57
N ALA A 17 -4.78 1.99 18.11
CA ALA A 17 -5.24 0.61 18.00
C ALA A 17 -4.01 -0.32 17.93
N PRO A 18 -4.16 -1.60 18.35
CA PRO A 18 -3.04 -2.54 18.31
C PRO A 18 -2.53 -2.82 16.89
N ALA A 19 -1.23 -3.10 16.77
CA ALA A 19 -0.62 -3.52 15.50
C ALA A 19 -1.33 -4.73 14.89
N GLU A 20 -1.78 -5.66 15.73
CA GLU A 20 -2.55 -6.82 15.31
C GLU A 20 -3.82 -6.44 14.56
N LEU A 21 -4.55 -5.43 15.05
CA LEU A 21 -5.78 -4.97 14.41
C LEU A 21 -5.48 -4.26 13.09
N VAL A 22 -4.45 -3.42 13.06
CA VAL A 22 -4.02 -2.76 11.82
C VAL A 22 -3.62 -3.79 10.78
N TRP A 23 -2.89 -4.83 11.19
CA TRP A 23 -2.55 -5.94 10.30
C TRP A 23 -3.80 -6.60 9.72
N SER A 24 -4.81 -6.84 10.55
CA SER A 24 -6.06 -7.44 10.10
C SER A 24 -6.79 -6.58 9.06
N VAL A 25 -6.67 -5.25 9.19
CA VAL A 25 -7.22 -4.31 8.20
C VAL A 25 -6.50 -4.46 6.86
N LEU A 26 -5.16 -4.57 6.89
CA LEU A 26 -4.36 -4.67 5.67
C LEU A 26 -4.57 -5.98 4.92
N ILE A 27 -4.80 -7.09 5.61
CA ILE A 27 -4.96 -8.40 4.96
C ILE A 27 -6.42 -8.77 4.69
N ASP A 28 -7.38 -8.00 5.15
CA ASP A 28 -8.80 -8.21 4.84
C ASP A 28 -9.13 -7.56 3.50
N LEU A 29 -8.66 -8.18 2.43
CA LEU A 29 -8.69 -7.62 1.09
C LEU A 29 -10.11 -7.41 0.57
N GLU A 30 -11.05 -8.28 0.96
CA GLU A 30 -12.44 -8.19 0.50
C GLU A 30 -13.12 -6.89 0.94
N ARG A 31 -12.64 -6.28 2.01
CA ARG A 31 -13.22 -5.05 2.56
C ARG A 31 -12.53 -3.77 2.10
N TYR A 32 -11.50 -3.85 1.27
CA TYR A 32 -10.82 -2.65 0.75
C TYR A 32 -11.79 -1.66 0.10
N PRO A 33 -12.81 -2.09 -0.67
CA PRO A 33 -13.75 -1.12 -1.24
C PRO A 33 -14.51 -0.30 -0.21
N GLN A 34 -14.58 -0.76 1.05
CA GLN A 34 -15.29 -0.05 2.11
C GLN A 34 -14.51 1.13 2.68
N TRP A 35 -13.16 1.11 2.57
CA TRP A 35 -12.35 2.11 3.27
C TRP A 35 -11.14 2.63 2.50
N ASN A 36 -10.58 1.86 1.55
CA ASN A 36 -9.35 2.25 0.87
C ASN A 36 -9.66 3.16 -0.32
N PRO A 37 -9.21 4.43 -0.30
CA PRO A 37 -9.56 5.40 -1.35
C PRO A 37 -8.65 5.33 -2.58
N PHE A 38 -7.57 4.57 -2.54
CA PHE A 38 -6.58 4.52 -3.61
C PHE A 38 -6.48 3.13 -4.23
N THR A 39 -6.09 2.12 -3.44
CA THR A 39 -6.11 0.73 -3.90
C THR A 39 -7.48 0.16 -3.54
N VAL A 40 -8.48 0.52 -4.34
CA VAL A 40 -9.89 0.33 -3.97
C VAL A 40 -10.33 -1.12 -3.97
N LYS A 41 -9.59 -1.98 -4.68
CA LYS A 41 -9.87 -3.41 -4.72
C LYS A 41 -8.56 -4.17 -4.89
N VAL A 42 -8.40 -5.24 -4.11
CA VAL A 42 -7.22 -6.12 -4.20
C VAL A 42 -7.68 -7.57 -4.15
N GLU A 43 -7.12 -8.38 -5.03
CA GLU A 43 -7.36 -9.82 -5.06
C GLU A 43 -6.02 -10.54 -5.02
N SER A 44 -5.81 -11.37 -4.03
CA SER A 44 -4.57 -12.12 -3.84
C SER A 44 -4.79 -13.30 -2.90
N SER A 45 -4.01 -14.36 -3.10
CA SER A 45 -3.97 -15.48 -2.15
C SER A 45 -3.19 -15.12 -0.89
N LEU A 46 -2.46 -14.01 -0.90
CA LEU A 46 -1.52 -13.60 0.16
C LEU A 46 -0.43 -14.64 0.43
N ARG A 47 -0.03 -15.35 -0.61
CA ARG A 47 1.11 -16.28 -0.56
C ARG A 47 2.30 -15.68 -1.27
N LEU A 48 3.49 -15.79 -0.68
CA LEU A 48 4.73 -15.28 -1.27
C LEU A 48 4.93 -15.85 -2.67
N GLY A 49 5.31 -14.98 -3.61
CA GLY A 49 5.53 -15.31 -5.00
C GLY A 49 4.28 -15.38 -5.87
N GLU A 50 3.10 -15.22 -5.28
CA GLU A 50 1.84 -15.30 -6.01
C GLU A 50 1.35 -13.91 -6.45
N PRO A 51 0.48 -13.85 -7.46
CA PRO A 51 0.00 -12.56 -7.98
C PRO A 51 -0.83 -11.77 -6.97
N VAL A 52 -0.69 -10.46 -7.04
CA VAL A 52 -1.54 -9.50 -6.36
C VAL A 52 -2.20 -8.64 -7.45
N ASN A 53 -3.51 -8.73 -7.57
CA ASN A 53 -4.28 -7.94 -8.53
C ASN A 53 -4.78 -6.67 -7.84
N LEU A 54 -4.34 -5.52 -8.35
CA LEU A 54 -4.61 -4.21 -7.79
C LEU A 54 -5.50 -3.40 -8.73
N TYR A 55 -6.49 -2.73 -8.16
CA TYR A 55 -7.38 -1.86 -8.91
C TYR A 55 -7.38 -0.47 -8.30
N LEU A 56 -7.02 0.52 -9.11
CA LEU A 56 -6.87 1.90 -8.67
C LEU A 56 -7.71 2.83 -9.54
N PRO A 57 -8.27 3.93 -8.98
CA PRO A 57 -8.95 4.93 -9.81
C PRO A 57 -7.99 5.48 -10.87
N ASP A 58 -8.45 5.51 -12.12
CA ASP A 58 -7.66 6.04 -13.21
C ASP A 58 -7.66 7.57 -13.14
N PRO A 59 -6.50 8.23 -12.96
CA PRO A 59 -6.47 9.69 -12.88
C PRO A 59 -6.83 10.39 -14.19
N ALA A 60 -6.70 9.70 -15.32
CA ALA A 60 -7.03 10.23 -16.64
C ALA A 60 -8.48 9.98 -17.05
N ARG A 61 -9.18 9.04 -16.39
CA ARG A 61 -10.53 8.61 -16.75
C ARG A 61 -11.41 8.47 -15.51
N PRO A 62 -12.03 9.57 -15.06
CA PRO A 62 -12.87 9.52 -13.86
C PRO A 62 -13.94 8.41 -13.94
N GLY A 63 -14.08 7.65 -12.85
CA GLY A 63 -15.03 6.54 -12.78
C GLY A 63 -14.51 5.22 -13.30
N GLU A 64 -13.34 5.18 -13.92
CA GLU A 64 -12.71 3.95 -14.38
C GLU A 64 -11.57 3.51 -13.46
N LEU A 65 -11.22 2.23 -13.52
CA LEU A 65 -10.14 1.65 -12.72
C LEU A 65 -8.99 1.20 -13.62
N VAL A 66 -7.78 1.36 -13.12
CA VAL A 66 -6.57 0.75 -13.69
C VAL A 66 -6.35 -0.58 -12.97
N HIS A 67 -6.12 -1.63 -13.72
CA HIS A 67 -5.79 -2.96 -13.19
C HIS A 67 -4.29 -3.20 -13.35
N VAL A 68 -3.62 -3.47 -12.24
CA VAL A 68 -2.18 -3.73 -12.20
C VAL A 68 -1.96 -5.08 -11.53
N ILE A 69 -1.03 -5.88 -12.03
CA ILE A 69 -0.68 -7.17 -11.43
C ILE A 69 0.74 -7.09 -10.91
N GLU A 70 0.89 -7.35 -9.61
CA GLU A 70 2.18 -7.38 -8.93
C GLU A 70 2.35 -8.75 -8.26
N GLU A 71 3.45 -8.93 -7.54
CA GLU A 71 3.77 -10.18 -6.85
C GLU A 71 3.94 -9.91 -5.37
N LEU A 72 3.41 -10.78 -4.51
CA LEU A 72 3.62 -10.65 -3.06
C LEU A 72 5.05 -11.05 -2.72
N VAL A 73 5.82 -10.12 -2.17
CA VAL A 73 7.25 -10.31 -1.89
C VAL A 73 7.60 -10.30 -0.41
N ALA A 74 6.70 -9.82 0.47
CA ALA A 74 6.89 -9.89 1.91
C ALA A 74 5.55 -10.01 2.62
N PHE A 75 5.51 -10.90 3.59
CA PHE A 75 4.34 -11.14 4.43
C PHE A 75 4.85 -11.46 5.84
N ASP A 76 5.06 -10.39 6.62
CA ASP A 76 5.56 -10.49 8.00
C ASP A 76 4.46 -9.94 8.92
N PRO A 77 3.66 -10.82 9.56
CA PRO A 77 2.47 -10.39 10.31
C PRO A 77 2.76 -9.28 11.31
N GLN A 78 1.90 -8.27 11.29
CA GLN A 78 1.95 -7.09 12.15
C GLN A 78 3.12 -6.15 11.90
N ARG A 79 3.92 -6.38 10.84
CA ARG A 79 5.12 -5.58 10.56
C ARG A 79 5.24 -5.10 9.12
N LEU A 80 5.10 -6.01 8.15
CA LEU A 80 5.41 -5.68 6.76
C LEU A 80 4.56 -6.48 5.79
N LEU A 81 3.88 -5.77 4.90
CA LEU A 81 3.16 -6.34 3.76
C LEU A 81 3.69 -5.64 2.52
N SER A 82 4.28 -6.40 1.58
CA SER A 82 4.89 -5.81 0.40
C SER A 82 4.53 -6.56 -0.87
N TRP A 83 4.31 -5.80 -1.94
CA TRP A 83 4.20 -6.35 -3.29
C TRP A 83 5.04 -5.54 -4.26
N GLU A 84 5.45 -6.18 -5.33
CA GLU A 84 6.40 -5.61 -6.26
C GLU A 84 6.00 -5.92 -7.71
N MET A 85 6.14 -4.90 -8.55
CA MET A 85 6.07 -5.05 -10.01
C MET A 85 7.49 -5.20 -10.52
N PHE A 86 7.75 -6.29 -11.24
CA PHE A 86 9.06 -6.54 -11.85
C PHE A 86 9.04 -6.14 -13.31
N SER A 87 10.15 -5.55 -13.79
CA SER A 87 10.32 -5.23 -15.19
C SER A 87 10.24 -6.51 -16.05
N SER A 88 9.66 -6.38 -17.24
CA SER A 88 9.55 -7.46 -18.19
C SER A 88 9.81 -6.95 -19.59
N ALA A 89 9.84 -7.86 -20.58
CA ALA A 89 10.01 -7.48 -21.98
C ALA A 89 8.87 -6.60 -22.49
N SER A 90 7.67 -6.75 -21.94
CA SER A 90 6.48 -5.99 -22.33
C SER A 90 6.25 -4.74 -21.50
N ASN A 91 6.89 -4.64 -20.33
CA ASN A 91 6.74 -3.50 -19.44
C ASN A 91 8.04 -3.25 -18.68
N PRO A 92 8.77 -2.16 -19.01
CA PRO A 92 10.05 -1.86 -18.37
C PRO A 92 9.88 -1.28 -16.97
N ASP A 93 8.68 -0.87 -16.57
CA ASP A 93 8.43 -0.26 -15.27
C ASP A 93 8.56 -1.29 -14.15
N ALA A 94 9.08 -0.85 -13.02
CA ALA A 94 9.21 -1.67 -11.83
C ALA A 94 9.02 -0.79 -10.59
N ALA A 95 8.43 -1.37 -9.55
CA ALA A 95 8.21 -0.65 -8.29
C ALA A 95 7.98 -1.65 -7.16
N ARG A 96 8.45 -1.31 -5.98
CA ARG A 96 8.16 -2.08 -4.77
C ARG A 96 7.38 -1.24 -3.79
N ARG A 97 6.21 -1.72 -3.40
CA ARG A 97 5.40 -1.09 -2.36
C ARG A 97 5.56 -1.84 -1.05
N ASP A 98 5.90 -1.09 0.00
CA ASP A 98 5.92 -1.60 1.37
C ASP A 98 4.81 -0.93 2.16
N GLN A 99 4.14 -1.72 3.00
CA GLN A 99 3.24 -1.21 4.04
C GLN A 99 3.82 -1.64 5.37
N VAL A 100 4.16 -0.66 6.21
CA VAL A 100 4.94 -0.87 7.43
C VAL A 100 4.11 -0.52 8.67
N ILE A 101 4.12 -1.44 9.63
CA ILE A 101 3.49 -1.25 10.95
C ILE A 101 4.60 -1.33 11.99
N GLU A 102 4.61 -0.38 12.91
CA GLU A 102 5.56 -0.37 14.04
C GLU A 102 4.75 -0.25 15.33
N ALA A 103 4.74 -1.32 16.14
CA ALA A 103 4.06 -1.30 17.43
C ALA A 103 4.72 -0.28 18.34
N THR A 104 3.92 0.57 18.99
CA THR A 104 4.38 1.58 19.96
C THR A 104 3.88 1.30 21.37
N GLY A 105 3.00 0.32 21.53
CA GLY A 105 2.45 -0.12 22.79
C GLY A 105 1.45 -1.24 22.57
N PRO A 106 0.85 -1.80 23.63
CA PRO A 106 -0.12 -2.91 23.49
C PRO A 106 -1.37 -2.53 22.71
N ALA A 107 -1.71 -1.24 22.66
CA ALA A 107 -2.91 -0.74 22.00
C ALA A 107 -2.59 0.46 21.09
N SER A 108 -1.37 0.56 20.59
CA SER A 108 -0.96 1.65 19.71
C SER A 108 0.13 1.19 18.74
N CYS A 109 0.17 1.85 17.57
CA CYS A 109 1.19 1.57 16.56
C CYS A 109 1.31 2.76 15.62
N ARG A 110 2.29 2.68 14.71
CA ARG A 110 2.46 3.59 13.58
C ARG A 110 2.33 2.84 12.29
N TYR A 111 1.87 3.55 11.27
CA TYR A 111 1.77 3.02 9.92
C TYR A 111 2.28 4.05 8.93
N TYR A 112 3.00 3.58 7.94
CA TYR A 112 3.30 4.33 6.72
C TYR A 112 3.44 3.34 5.56
N THR A 113 3.37 3.87 4.35
CA THR A 113 3.58 3.07 3.15
C THR A 113 4.52 3.79 2.20
N THR A 114 5.32 3.02 1.47
CA THR A 114 6.29 3.55 0.50
C THR A 114 6.14 2.86 -0.84
N ASP A 115 6.54 3.56 -1.90
CA ASP A 115 6.68 3.00 -3.24
C ASP A 115 8.03 3.42 -3.76
N LEU A 116 8.88 2.45 -4.04
CA LEU A 116 10.21 2.68 -4.60
C LEU A 116 10.18 2.30 -6.08
N PHE A 117 10.30 3.31 -6.95
CA PHE A 117 10.37 3.06 -8.38
C PHE A 117 11.76 2.54 -8.74
N LEU A 118 11.79 1.47 -9.50
CA LEU A 118 12.98 0.70 -9.83
C LEU A 118 13.13 0.55 -11.34
N GLY A 119 14.26 -0.01 -11.78
CA GLY A 119 14.49 -0.31 -13.17
C GLY A 119 14.85 0.90 -14.02
N PRO A 120 14.91 0.73 -15.36
CA PRO A 120 15.41 1.75 -16.25
C PRO A 120 14.52 2.98 -16.37
N THR A 121 13.23 2.87 -16.02
CA THR A 121 12.25 3.95 -16.15
C THR A 121 11.95 4.67 -14.84
N ALA A 122 12.69 4.36 -13.76
CA ALA A 122 12.37 4.87 -12.41
C ALA A 122 12.24 6.39 -12.35
N ASP A 123 13.17 7.13 -12.97
CA ASP A 123 13.14 8.59 -12.97
C ASP A 123 11.89 9.12 -13.68
N GLN A 124 11.53 8.51 -14.82
CA GLN A 124 10.35 8.91 -15.60
C GLN A 124 9.05 8.62 -14.85
N VAL A 125 8.94 7.46 -14.23
CA VAL A 125 7.76 7.06 -13.47
C VAL A 125 7.58 8.00 -12.27
N MET A 126 8.67 8.32 -11.58
CA MET A 126 8.62 9.27 -10.47
C MET A 126 8.13 10.65 -10.92
N ALA A 127 8.63 11.14 -12.05
CA ALA A 127 8.23 12.45 -12.58
C ALA A 127 6.75 12.47 -12.99
N LEU A 128 6.27 11.40 -13.61
CA LEU A 128 4.90 11.33 -14.15
C LEU A 128 3.87 10.97 -13.08
N HIS A 129 4.19 10.07 -12.18
CA HIS A 129 3.23 9.46 -11.27
C HIS A 129 3.51 9.68 -9.79
N GLY A 130 4.72 10.12 -9.42
CA GLY A 130 5.12 10.31 -8.03
C GLY A 130 4.15 11.18 -7.23
N PRO A 131 3.77 12.37 -7.71
CA PRO A 131 2.83 13.22 -6.97
C PRO A 131 1.45 12.58 -6.77
N TRP A 132 0.95 11.87 -7.77
CA TRP A 132 -0.33 11.16 -7.68
C TRP A 132 -0.25 10.01 -6.66
N VAL A 133 0.83 9.25 -6.68
CA VAL A 133 1.05 8.16 -5.72
C VAL A 133 1.18 8.72 -4.31
N LYS A 134 1.92 9.82 -4.14
CA LYS A 134 2.07 10.47 -2.82
C LYS A 134 0.71 10.88 -2.26
N GLN A 135 -0.12 11.53 -3.07
CA GLN A 135 -1.46 11.95 -2.65
C GLN A 135 -2.31 10.73 -2.28
N GLY A 136 -2.27 9.68 -3.10
CA GLY A 136 -3.01 8.44 -2.84
C GLY A 136 -2.54 7.73 -1.57
N PHE A 137 -1.23 7.67 -1.35
CA PHE A 137 -0.66 7.02 -0.18
C PHE A 137 -0.96 7.77 1.12
N ASP A 138 -0.95 9.11 1.08
CA ASP A 138 -1.35 9.91 2.24
C ASP A 138 -2.81 9.63 2.60
N ALA A 139 -3.68 9.54 1.60
CA ALA A 139 -5.08 9.22 1.80
C ALA A 139 -5.26 7.81 2.38
N VAL A 140 -4.47 6.84 1.91
CA VAL A 140 -4.49 5.46 2.45
C VAL A 140 -4.04 5.45 3.90
N ALA A 141 -2.96 6.15 4.25
CA ALA A 141 -2.46 6.18 5.63
C ALA A 141 -3.53 6.71 6.59
N LEU A 142 -4.20 7.81 6.20
CA LEU A 142 -5.31 8.36 7.01
C LEU A 142 -6.50 7.40 7.08
N ALA A 143 -6.80 6.70 5.99
CA ALA A 143 -7.90 5.74 5.94
C ALA A 143 -7.63 4.49 6.79
N VAL A 144 -6.39 3.98 6.79
CA VAL A 144 -5.98 2.87 7.66
C VAL A 144 -6.19 3.24 9.13
N LYS A 145 -5.71 4.44 9.50
CA LYS A 145 -5.90 4.96 10.86
C LYS A 145 -7.37 5.03 11.23
N ALA A 146 -8.19 5.66 10.41
CA ALA A 146 -9.60 5.82 10.69
C ALA A 146 -10.32 4.47 10.79
N ARG A 147 -10.01 3.54 9.89
CA ARG A 147 -10.63 2.20 9.89
C ARG A 147 -10.26 1.41 11.13
N ALA A 148 -8.97 1.36 11.47
CA ALA A 148 -8.49 0.60 12.62
C ALA A 148 -9.04 1.17 13.93
N GLU A 149 -9.02 2.49 14.09
CA GLU A 149 -9.53 3.13 15.30
C GLU A 149 -11.05 2.93 15.46
N SER A 150 -11.79 2.97 14.36
CA SER A 150 -13.22 2.70 14.35
C SER A 150 -13.53 1.26 14.78
N LEU A 151 -12.79 0.29 14.25
CA LEU A 151 -12.97 -1.11 14.62
C LEU A 151 -12.59 -1.36 16.08
N PHE A 152 -11.53 -0.73 16.56
CA PHE A 152 -11.08 -0.88 17.93
C PHE A 152 -12.10 -0.28 18.91
N ALA A 153 -12.64 0.89 18.60
CA ALA A 153 -13.69 1.52 19.41
C ALA A 153 -14.97 0.68 19.44
N ALA A 154 -15.23 -0.10 18.41
CA ALA A 154 -16.38 -1.01 18.34
C ALA A 154 -16.13 -2.35 19.05
N GLY A 155 -14.95 -2.54 19.68
CA GLY A 155 -14.62 -3.75 20.42
C GLY A 155 -14.12 -4.89 19.56
N ARG A 156 -13.51 -4.60 18.41
CA ARG A 156 -13.05 -5.63 17.49
C ARG A 156 -11.55 -5.84 17.50
#